data_f840875a27d583a36daf6ae8a9f524f5
#
_entry.id   f840875a27d583a36daf6ae8a9f524f5
#
_cell.length_a   1.000
_cell.length_b   1.000
_cell.length_c   1.000
_cell.angle_alpha   90.00
_cell.angle_beta   90.00
_cell.angle_gamma   90.00
#
_symmetry.space_group_name_H-M   'P 1'
#
loop_
_entity.id
_entity.type
_entity.pdbx_description
1 polymer ?
#
loop_
_entity_poly.entity_id
_entity_poly.type
_entity_poly.pdbx_seq_one_letter_code
_entity_poly.pdbx_strand_id
1 'polypeptide(L)'
;HGTNPASAVLAGMKVVVVKSDEEGHIDVADLKAKAVQYKDTLAALMVTYPSTHGVFEESIKEICAIIHDNGGQVYMDGANMNAQCGLTSPGTIGADICHLNLHKTFAIPHGGGGPGMGPICAKAHLAAYLPSHVCNNSGTNKENHSLLPDARGAVSAAPHGSASILLISYAYIRLLGGEGVRAATEYAILNANYMRARLQKYFDILYLGANGTCGHEFIVDLRPFKASSGVEAEDVAKRLMDYG
;
A
#
# COMPACT_ATOMS: atom_id res chain seq x y z
N HIS A 1 -4.42 -7.69 -3.31
CA HIS A 1 -5.23 -6.52 -3.69
C HIS A 1 -4.77 -5.95 -5.03
N GLY A 2 -5.70 -5.48 -5.85
CA GLY A 2 -5.44 -4.68 -7.03
C GLY A 2 -4.39 -5.30 -7.96
N THR A 3 -3.36 -4.54 -8.29
CA THR A 3 -2.30 -4.94 -9.24
C THR A 3 -1.21 -5.83 -8.62
N ASN A 4 -1.18 -6.03 -7.31
CA ASN A 4 -0.11 -6.79 -6.66
C ASN A 4 0.10 -8.20 -7.24
N PRO A 5 -0.94 -9.03 -7.48
CA PRO A 5 -0.77 -10.33 -8.12
C PRO A 5 -0.20 -10.22 -9.54
N ALA A 6 -0.67 -9.25 -10.32
CA ALA A 6 -0.18 -9.03 -11.68
C ALA A 6 1.30 -8.61 -11.69
N SER A 7 1.70 -7.75 -10.76
CA SER A 7 3.09 -7.31 -10.61
C SER A 7 4.01 -8.47 -10.24
N ALA A 8 3.56 -9.37 -9.36
CA ALA A 8 4.32 -10.56 -9.00
C ALA A 8 4.50 -11.51 -10.22
N VAL A 9 3.45 -11.73 -11.01
CA VAL A 9 3.53 -12.53 -12.25
C VAL A 9 4.47 -11.86 -13.25
N LEU A 10 4.39 -10.55 -13.42
CA LEU A 10 5.28 -9.80 -14.31
C LEU A 10 6.76 -9.92 -13.88
N ALA A 11 7.01 -10.04 -12.58
CA ALA A 11 8.34 -10.31 -12.04
C ALA A 11 8.78 -11.80 -12.16
N GLY A 12 7.99 -12.64 -12.82
CA GLY A 12 8.29 -14.06 -13.01
C GLY A 12 7.96 -14.95 -11.81
N MET A 13 7.20 -14.45 -10.85
CA MET A 13 6.83 -15.22 -9.65
C MET A 13 5.48 -15.90 -9.79
N LYS A 14 5.34 -17.06 -9.15
CA LYS A 14 4.05 -17.75 -9.02
C LYS A 14 3.27 -17.16 -7.86
N VAL A 15 2.04 -16.74 -8.13
CA VAL A 15 1.14 -16.21 -7.11
C VAL A 15 0.40 -17.35 -6.40
N VAL A 16 0.42 -17.31 -5.07
CA VAL A 16 -0.38 -18.14 -4.18
C VAL A 16 -1.26 -17.23 -3.35
N VAL A 17 -2.57 -17.29 -3.58
CA VAL A 17 -3.51 -16.39 -2.89
C VAL A 17 -3.75 -16.88 -1.46
N VAL A 18 -3.58 -16.01 -0.48
CA VAL A 18 -4.03 -16.22 0.91
C VAL A 18 -5.47 -15.77 1.03
N LYS A 19 -6.28 -16.56 1.73
CA LYS A 19 -7.70 -16.24 1.94
C LYS A 19 -7.86 -15.05 2.87
N SER A 20 -8.99 -14.37 2.71
CA SER A 20 -9.54 -13.48 3.73
C SER A 20 -10.71 -14.19 4.44
N ASP A 21 -10.94 -13.85 5.70
CA ASP A 21 -12.13 -14.29 6.43
C ASP A 21 -13.38 -13.48 6.01
N GLU A 22 -14.50 -13.76 6.63
CA GLU A 22 -15.77 -13.10 6.34
C GLU A 22 -15.78 -11.62 6.79
N GLU A 23 -14.90 -11.25 7.70
CA GLU A 23 -14.73 -9.88 8.22
C GLU A 23 -13.71 -9.07 7.41
N GLY A 24 -13.10 -9.69 6.37
CA GLY A 24 -12.14 -9.04 5.48
C GLY A 24 -10.70 -9.00 6.00
N HIS A 25 -10.41 -9.71 7.10
CA HIS A 25 -9.05 -9.88 7.61
C HIS A 25 -8.30 -10.99 6.87
N ILE A 26 -6.99 -10.99 6.98
CA ILE A 26 -6.16 -12.06 6.45
C ILE A 26 -6.36 -13.32 7.30
N ASP A 27 -6.72 -14.44 6.67
CA ASP A 27 -6.77 -15.74 7.33
C ASP A 27 -5.33 -16.18 7.69
N VAL A 28 -4.95 -15.93 8.96
CA VAL A 28 -3.60 -16.23 9.47
C VAL A 28 -3.31 -17.74 9.44
N ALA A 29 -4.33 -18.59 9.64
CA ALA A 29 -4.16 -20.04 9.58
C ALA A 29 -3.84 -20.50 8.15
N ASP A 30 -4.57 -20.00 7.16
CA ASP A 30 -4.32 -20.26 5.75
C ASP A 30 -2.94 -19.70 5.32
N LEU A 31 -2.57 -18.50 5.76
CA LEU A 31 -1.25 -17.92 5.53
C LEU A 31 -0.14 -18.84 6.05
N LYS A 32 -0.24 -19.26 7.31
CA LYS A 32 0.75 -20.12 7.96
C LYS A 32 0.89 -21.47 7.25
N ALA A 33 -0.23 -22.08 6.90
CA ALA A 33 -0.23 -23.35 6.15
C ALA A 33 0.49 -23.21 4.81
N LYS A 34 0.21 -22.13 4.06
CA LYS A 34 0.85 -21.85 2.77
C LYS A 34 2.32 -21.47 2.92
N ALA A 35 2.69 -20.67 3.92
CA ALA A 35 4.09 -20.33 4.17
C ALA A 35 4.93 -21.58 4.42
N VAL A 36 4.41 -22.52 5.22
CA VAL A 36 5.08 -23.82 5.46
C VAL A 36 5.10 -24.68 4.19
N GLN A 37 3.98 -24.77 3.47
CA GLN A 37 3.87 -25.59 2.25
C GLN A 37 4.85 -25.15 1.17
N TYR A 38 5.08 -23.86 1.03
CA TYR A 38 5.94 -23.28 -0.01
C TYR A 38 7.28 -22.78 0.51
N LYS A 39 7.69 -23.18 1.70
CA LYS A 39 8.90 -22.69 2.39
C LYS A 39 10.15 -22.66 1.51
N ASP A 40 10.36 -23.71 0.70
CA ASP A 40 11.56 -23.82 -0.15
C ASP A 40 11.55 -22.89 -1.37
N THR A 41 10.39 -22.30 -1.69
CA THR A 41 10.18 -21.43 -2.86
C THR A 41 9.50 -20.12 -2.51
N LEU A 42 9.24 -19.86 -1.22
CA LEU A 42 8.61 -18.63 -0.74
C LEU A 42 9.54 -17.44 -0.95
N ALA A 43 9.22 -16.58 -1.90
CA ALA A 43 9.97 -15.36 -2.15
C ALA A 43 9.48 -14.20 -1.27
N ALA A 44 8.19 -13.87 -1.34
CA ALA A 44 7.62 -12.75 -0.60
C ALA A 44 6.12 -12.90 -0.37
N LEU A 45 5.64 -12.22 0.67
CA LEU A 45 4.23 -11.81 0.82
C LEU A 45 4.08 -10.39 0.29
N MET A 46 3.08 -10.15 -0.57
CA MET A 46 2.64 -8.79 -0.92
C MET A 46 1.38 -8.46 -0.14
N VAL A 47 1.40 -7.38 0.61
CA VAL A 47 0.29 -6.94 1.46
C VAL A 47 0.09 -5.42 1.33
N THR A 48 -1.16 -4.98 1.29
CA THR A 48 -1.54 -3.56 1.42
C THR A 48 -1.93 -3.29 2.88
N TYR A 49 -1.36 -2.25 3.50
CA TYR A 49 -1.66 -1.91 4.88
C TYR A 49 -1.85 -0.39 5.07
N PRO A 50 -2.95 0.06 5.74
CA PRO A 50 -4.16 -0.74 6.01
C PRO A 50 -4.72 -1.35 4.73
N SER A 51 -5.58 -2.36 4.86
CA SER A 51 -6.12 -3.08 3.69
C SER A 51 -7.01 -2.18 2.83
N THR A 52 -7.24 -2.58 1.57
CA THR A 52 -8.22 -1.91 0.69
C THR A 52 -9.68 -2.11 1.14
N HIS A 53 -9.89 -2.96 2.13
CA HIS A 53 -11.19 -3.07 2.81
C HIS A 53 -11.42 -1.93 3.82
N GLY A 54 -10.44 -1.08 4.05
CA GLY A 54 -10.48 -0.01 5.06
C GLY A 54 -10.18 -0.50 6.48
N VAL A 55 -9.53 -1.65 6.62
CA VAL A 55 -9.29 -2.28 7.92
C VAL A 55 -7.80 -2.27 8.26
N PHE A 56 -7.47 -1.87 9.50
CA PHE A 56 -6.17 -2.13 10.08
C PHE A 56 -6.10 -3.59 10.52
N GLU A 57 -5.21 -4.34 9.89
CA GLU A 57 -4.94 -5.74 10.25
C GLU A 57 -4.18 -5.79 11.57
N GLU A 58 -4.84 -6.21 12.66
CA GLU A 58 -4.25 -6.24 14.00
C GLU A 58 -3.10 -7.26 14.09
N SER A 59 -3.22 -8.35 13.35
CA SER A 59 -2.23 -9.43 13.29
C SER A 59 -1.05 -9.14 12.36
N ILE A 60 -0.94 -7.94 11.79
CA ILE A 60 0.08 -7.64 10.75
C ILE A 60 1.51 -7.99 11.17
N LYS A 61 1.89 -7.79 12.43
CA LYS A 61 3.22 -8.16 12.91
C LYS A 61 3.44 -9.66 12.98
N GLU A 62 2.42 -10.41 13.40
CA GLU A 62 2.43 -11.88 13.38
C GLU A 62 2.53 -12.39 11.94
N ILE A 63 1.76 -11.81 11.03
CA ILE A 63 1.81 -12.11 9.60
C ILE A 63 3.23 -11.92 9.05
N CYS A 64 3.87 -10.79 9.36
CA CYS A 64 5.26 -10.55 8.96
C CYS A 64 6.22 -11.60 9.53
N ALA A 65 6.07 -11.94 10.81
CA ALA A 65 6.91 -12.94 11.48
C ALA A 65 6.76 -14.33 10.82
N ILE A 66 5.53 -14.76 10.54
CA ILE A 66 5.27 -16.04 9.84
C ILE A 66 6.03 -16.11 8.52
N ILE A 67 6.02 -15.05 7.74
CA ILE A 67 6.73 -15.01 6.45
C ILE A 67 8.25 -15.07 6.64
N HIS A 68 8.79 -14.27 7.58
CA HIS A 68 10.22 -14.25 7.87
C HIS A 68 10.72 -15.61 8.40
N ASP A 69 9.98 -16.25 9.30
CA ASP A 69 10.32 -17.56 9.87
C ASP A 69 10.36 -18.68 8.81
N ASN A 70 9.67 -18.46 7.68
CA ASN A 70 9.67 -19.36 6.52
C ASN A 70 10.58 -18.88 5.37
N GLY A 71 11.46 -17.90 5.62
CA GLY A 71 12.49 -17.45 4.67
C GLY A 71 12.03 -16.44 3.62
N GLY A 72 10.77 -16.01 3.66
CA GLY A 72 10.21 -15.01 2.74
C GLY A 72 10.48 -13.57 3.17
N GLN A 73 10.23 -12.63 2.27
CA GLN A 73 10.27 -11.19 2.50
C GLN A 73 8.85 -10.62 2.55
N VAL A 74 8.67 -9.47 3.20
CA VAL A 74 7.38 -8.77 3.22
C VAL A 74 7.47 -7.52 2.35
N TYR A 75 6.70 -7.51 1.26
CA TYR A 75 6.51 -6.36 0.39
C TYR A 75 5.21 -5.66 0.77
N MET A 76 5.31 -4.44 1.31
CA MET A 76 4.16 -3.63 1.65
C MET A 76 3.83 -2.68 0.50
N ASP A 77 2.61 -2.78 0.00
CA ASP A 77 2.03 -1.76 -0.85
C ASP A 77 1.72 -0.51 -0.02
N GLY A 78 2.45 0.57 -0.28
CA GLY A 78 2.34 1.83 0.43
C GLY A 78 1.25 2.76 -0.12
N ALA A 79 0.30 2.25 -0.90
CA ALA A 79 -0.82 3.05 -1.42
C ALA A 79 -1.62 3.75 -0.32
N ASN A 80 -1.73 3.14 0.84
CA ASN A 80 -2.49 3.63 1.99
C ASN A 80 -1.61 4.30 3.06
N MET A 81 -0.46 4.86 2.67
CA MET A 81 0.48 5.54 3.58
C MET A 81 -0.17 6.72 4.32
N ASN A 82 -1.19 7.37 3.76
CA ASN A 82 -1.95 8.43 4.38
C ASN A 82 -2.70 8.01 5.66
N ALA A 83 -2.80 6.71 5.93
CA ALA A 83 -3.32 6.19 7.19
C ALA A 83 -2.21 5.78 8.18
N GLN A 84 -0.94 5.98 7.83
CA GLN A 84 0.21 5.56 8.62
C GLN A 84 1.11 6.72 9.08
N CYS A 85 1.20 7.81 8.29
CA CYS A 85 2.14 8.90 8.53
C CYS A 85 2.04 9.47 9.96
N GLY A 86 3.15 9.46 10.67
CA GLY A 86 3.23 9.96 12.05
C GLY A 86 2.63 9.03 13.12
N LEU A 87 1.97 7.92 12.74
CA LEU A 87 1.40 6.93 13.66
C LEU A 87 2.19 5.62 13.66
N THR A 88 2.61 5.16 12.49
CA THR A 88 3.43 3.95 12.31
C THR A 88 4.28 4.07 11.06
N SER A 89 5.05 3.02 10.74
CA SER A 89 5.82 2.94 9.50
C SER A 89 5.93 1.50 9.02
N PRO A 90 6.16 1.30 7.71
CA PRO A 90 6.39 -0.05 7.16
C PRO A 90 7.48 -0.82 7.89
N GLY A 91 8.58 -0.16 8.24
CA GLY A 91 9.69 -0.78 8.98
C GLY A 91 9.29 -1.21 10.40
N THR A 92 8.50 -0.41 11.12
CA THR A 92 7.98 -0.73 12.46
C THR A 92 7.00 -1.91 12.43
N ILE A 93 6.24 -2.03 11.34
CA ILE A 93 5.29 -3.12 11.12
C ILE A 93 6.02 -4.43 10.82
N GLY A 94 7.15 -4.38 10.12
CA GLY A 94 7.95 -5.54 9.75
C GLY A 94 8.19 -5.70 8.25
N ALA A 95 7.73 -4.75 7.42
CA ALA A 95 7.96 -4.82 5.98
C ALA A 95 9.46 -4.69 5.64
N ASP A 96 9.87 -5.41 4.61
CA ASP A 96 11.25 -5.38 4.08
C ASP A 96 11.38 -4.45 2.88
N ILE A 97 10.30 -4.31 2.11
CA ILE A 97 10.18 -3.41 0.96
C ILE A 97 8.85 -2.69 1.07
N CYS A 98 8.84 -1.42 0.68
CA CYS A 98 7.62 -0.64 0.53
C CYS A 98 7.76 0.32 -0.65
N HIS A 99 6.80 0.32 -1.57
CA HIS A 99 6.66 1.39 -2.54
C HIS A 99 5.69 2.46 -2.04
N LEU A 100 5.87 3.70 -2.50
CA LEU A 100 5.00 4.82 -2.16
C LEU A 100 4.23 5.31 -3.38
N ASN A 101 2.95 5.61 -3.19
CA ASN A 101 2.13 6.30 -4.17
C ASN A 101 2.07 7.79 -3.82
N LEU A 102 2.96 8.58 -4.40
CA LEU A 102 3.04 10.02 -4.10
C LEU A 102 1.77 10.78 -4.48
N HIS A 103 1.05 10.32 -5.51
CA HIS A 103 -0.22 10.87 -5.95
C HIS A 103 -1.42 10.60 -5.02
N LYS A 104 -1.19 9.84 -3.95
CA LYS A 104 -2.18 9.62 -2.88
C LYS A 104 -1.82 10.43 -1.64
N THR A 105 -0.73 10.08 -0.98
CA THR A 105 -0.35 10.63 0.31
C THR A 105 0.41 11.95 0.23
N PHE A 106 1.15 12.20 -0.86
CA PHE A 106 2.13 13.28 -0.97
C PHE A 106 1.83 14.28 -2.10
N ALA A 107 0.55 14.43 -2.43
CA ALA A 107 -0.05 15.54 -3.19
C ALA A 107 0.40 15.71 -4.64
N ILE A 108 1.20 14.82 -5.25
CA ILE A 108 1.49 14.97 -6.67
C ILE A 108 0.24 14.67 -7.51
N PRO A 109 0.08 15.32 -8.68
CA PRO A 109 -1.01 15.00 -9.59
C PRO A 109 -0.83 13.59 -10.16
N HIS A 110 -1.94 12.90 -10.46
CA HIS A 110 -1.90 11.59 -11.11
C HIS A 110 -1.45 11.67 -12.59
N GLY A 111 -1.40 12.88 -13.15
CA GLY A 111 -0.76 13.17 -14.43
C GLY A 111 -1.45 12.57 -15.64
N GLY A 112 -2.78 12.37 -15.58
CA GLY A 112 -3.53 11.81 -16.71
C GLY A 112 -3.28 10.31 -16.92
N GLY A 113 -2.79 9.61 -15.91
CA GLY A 113 -2.65 8.15 -15.96
C GLY A 113 -1.36 7.58 -15.39
N GLY A 114 -0.46 8.43 -14.95
CA GLY A 114 0.73 7.94 -14.27
C GLY A 114 1.79 9.01 -14.10
N PRO A 115 2.17 9.32 -12.87
CA PRO A 115 3.13 10.39 -12.58
C PRO A 115 4.58 10.05 -12.95
N GLY A 116 4.88 8.80 -13.32
CA GLY A 116 6.24 8.36 -13.62
C GLY A 116 7.19 8.41 -12.42
N MET A 117 6.68 8.37 -11.20
CA MET A 117 7.44 8.37 -9.96
C MET A 117 6.81 7.43 -8.94
N GLY A 118 7.61 6.50 -8.43
CA GLY A 118 7.22 5.56 -7.39
C GLY A 118 8.44 5.24 -6.51
N PRO A 119 8.69 6.01 -5.44
CA PRO A 119 9.80 5.72 -4.54
C PRO A 119 9.66 4.33 -3.92
N ILE A 120 10.78 3.62 -3.82
CA ILE A 120 10.90 2.34 -3.14
C ILE A 120 11.83 2.50 -1.95
N CYS A 121 11.37 2.03 -0.79
CA CYS A 121 12.18 1.88 0.42
C CYS A 121 12.42 0.39 0.64
N ALA A 122 13.65 0.01 0.95
CA ALA A 122 14.02 -1.37 1.23
C ALA A 122 14.97 -1.45 2.42
N LYS A 123 14.92 -2.56 3.15
CA LYS A 123 15.91 -2.86 4.21
C LYS A 123 17.29 -3.10 3.60
N ALA A 124 18.33 -2.84 4.39
CA ALA A 124 19.73 -2.87 3.95
C ALA A 124 20.15 -4.19 3.29
N HIS A 125 19.64 -5.34 3.78
CA HIS A 125 19.97 -6.65 3.20
C HIS A 125 19.47 -6.84 1.77
N LEU A 126 18.50 -6.03 1.32
CA LEU A 126 17.96 -6.04 -0.03
C LEU A 126 18.63 -5.02 -0.96
N ALA A 127 19.47 -4.13 -0.42
CA ALA A 127 20.10 -3.06 -1.20
C ALA A 127 20.88 -3.60 -2.41
N ALA A 128 21.55 -4.76 -2.26
CA ALA A 128 22.28 -5.42 -3.33
C ALA A 128 21.43 -5.89 -4.51
N TYR A 129 20.12 -5.97 -4.34
CA TYR A 129 19.17 -6.45 -5.36
C TYR A 129 18.38 -5.33 -6.04
N LEU A 130 18.58 -4.08 -5.59
CA LEU A 130 17.89 -2.94 -6.19
C LEU A 130 18.42 -2.68 -7.62
N PRO A 131 17.56 -2.16 -8.52
CA PRO A 131 17.99 -1.76 -9.86
C PRO A 131 19.06 -0.69 -9.80
N SER A 132 19.95 -0.68 -10.78
CA SER A 132 20.94 0.37 -10.98
C SER A 132 20.75 1.06 -12.32
N HIS A 133 21.51 2.12 -12.57
CA HIS A 133 21.48 2.84 -13.84
C HIS A 133 22.89 3.29 -14.21
N VAL A 134 23.19 3.30 -15.50
CA VAL A 134 24.51 3.70 -16.01
C VAL A 134 24.92 5.11 -15.57
N CYS A 135 23.94 6.02 -15.41
CA CYS A 135 24.18 7.37 -14.93
C CYS A 135 24.64 7.43 -13.47
N ASN A 136 24.38 6.39 -12.68
CA ASN A 136 24.80 6.34 -11.28
C ASN A 136 26.28 5.97 -11.14
N ASN A 137 26.90 5.44 -12.20
CA ASN A 137 28.29 5.01 -12.21
C ASN A 137 29.29 6.12 -12.67
N SER A 138 28.77 7.28 -13.03
CA SER A 138 29.59 8.34 -13.71
C SER A 138 30.10 9.46 -12.81
N GLY A 139 30.01 9.36 -11.49
CA GLY A 139 30.34 10.50 -10.64
C GLY A 139 31.17 10.18 -9.41
N THR A 140 31.95 11.03 -9.03
CA THR A 140 32.91 11.42 -8.02
C THR A 140 32.75 10.94 -6.57
N ASN A 141 31.71 10.20 -6.21
CA ASN A 141 31.51 9.61 -4.87
C ASN A 141 31.67 8.08 -4.93
N LYS A 142 32.91 7.60 -4.84
CA LYS A 142 33.25 6.18 -4.77
C LYS A 142 32.62 5.46 -3.57
N GLU A 143 32.21 6.17 -2.56
CA GLU A 143 31.68 5.59 -1.31
C GLU A 143 30.23 5.07 -1.43
N ASN A 144 29.44 5.60 -2.41
CA ASN A 144 28.06 5.15 -2.63
C ASN A 144 27.86 4.31 -3.91
N HIS A 145 28.93 4.04 -4.65
CA HIS A 145 28.86 3.42 -5.98
C HIS A 145 28.93 1.92 -6.00
N SER A 146 29.29 1.30 -4.93
CA SER A 146 29.61 -0.12 -4.93
C SER A 146 28.65 -0.97 -4.13
N LEU A 147 27.43 -0.55 -3.98
CA LEU A 147 26.49 -1.47 -3.36
C LEU A 147 26.22 -2.70 -4.27
N LEU A 148 26.63 -2.66 -5.56
CA LEU A 148 26.33 -3.75 -6.48
C LEU A 148 27.45 -4.02 -7.46
N PRO A 149 28.36 -4.97 -7.19
CA PRO A 149 29.26 -5.53 -8.20
C PRO A 149 28.50 -6.13 -9.41
N ASP A 150 27.29 -6.63 -9.17
CA ASP A 150 26.41 -7.26 -10.16
C ASP A 150 25.15 -6.42 -10.39
N ALA A 151 25.31 -5.12 -10.60
CA ALA A 151 24.20 -4.21 -10.83
C ALA A 151 23.20 -4.75 -11.84
N ARG A 152 22.03 -5.12 -11.37
CA ARG A 152 20.92 -5.47 -12.24
C ARG A 152 20.57 -4.27 -13.09
N GLY A 153 20.25 -4.48 -14.36
CA GLY A 153 20.06 -3.42 -15.34
C GLY A 153 19.05 -2.36 -14.91
N ALA A 154 19.00 -1.27 -15.65
CA ALA A 154 18.03 -0.20 -15.44
C ALA A 154 16.61 -0.71 -15.66
N VAL A 155 15.68 -0.33 -14.77
CA VAL A 155 14.26 -0.63 -14.93
C VAL A 155 13.58 0.33 -15.89
N SER A 156 14.10 1.57 -15.99
CA SER A 156 13.58 2.60 -16.90
C SER A 156 14.72 3.44 -17.46
N ALA A 157 14.46 4.14 -18.56
CA ALA A 157 15.41 5.04 -19.19
C ALA A 157 15.78 6.24 -18.29
N ALA A 158 14.83 6.70 -17.46
CA ALA A 158 15.08 7.76 -16.51
C ALA A 158 15.48 7.16 -15.15
N PRO A 159 16.71 7.40 -14.63
CA PRO A 159 17.21 6.75 -13.41
C PRO A 159 16.40 7.10 -12.16
N HIS A 160 15.77 8.26 -12.15
CA HIS A 160 14.99 8.76 -11.02
C HIS A 160 13.53 9.05 -11.40
N GLY A 161 13.01 8.43 -12.46
CA GLY A 161 11.67 8.67 -12.97
C GLY A 161 11.46 10.16 -13.32
N SER A 162 10.24 10.66 -13.13
CA SER A 162 9.89 12.08 -13.32
C SER A 162 10.30 12.91 -12.10
N ALA A 163 11.59 13.04 -11.84
CA ALA A 163 12.13 13.62 -10.60
C ALA A 163 11.65 15.06 -10.30
N SER A 164 11.34 15.86 -11.33
CA SER A 164 10.83 17.23 -11.18
C SER A 164 9.52 17.30 -10.37
N ILE A 165 8.71 16.25 -10.40
CA ILE A 165 7.44 16.21 -9.66
C ILE A 165 7.63 16.09 -8.15
N LEU A 166 8.81 15.67 -7.69
CA LEU A 166 9.15 15.59 -6.26
C LEU A 166 9.13 16.94 -5.55
N LEU A 167 9.27 18.06 -6.30
CA LEU A 167 9.16 19.40 -5.74
C LEU A 167 7.78 19.64 -5.12
N ILE A 168 6.71 19.04 -5.66
CA ILE A 168 5.35 19.15 -5.12
C ILE A 168 5.28 18.44 -3.77
N SER A 169 5.74 17.19 -3.68
CA SER A 169 5.79 16.47 -2.40
C SER A 169 6.69 17.17 -1.38
N TYR A 170 7.83 17.70 -1.82
CA TYR A 170 8.73 18.46 -0.96
C TYR A 170 8.03 19.70 -0.37
N ALA A 171 7.38 20.50 -1.24
CA ALA A 171 6.64 21.68 -0.79
C ALA A 171 5.50 21.30 0.16
N TYR A 172 4.73 20.27 -0.16
CA TYR A 172 3.66 19.77 0.70
C TYR A 172 4.16 19.39 2.10
N ILE A 173 5.22 18.58 2.18
CA ILE A 173 5.80 18.18 3.47
C ILE A 173 6.40 19.38 4.22
N ARG A 174 7.05 20.29 3.50
CA ARG A 174 7.63 21.51 4.13
C ARG A 174 6.57 22.46 4.67
N LEU A 175 5.44 22.60 3.98
CA LEU A 175 4.32 23.45 4.42
C LEU A 175 3.64 22.86 5.67
N LEU A 176 3.41 21.57 5.70
CA LEU A 176 2.74 20.92 6.81
C LEU A 176 3.66 20.67 8.01
N GLY A 177 4.93 20.41 7.77
CA GLY A 177 5.84 19.91 8.80
C GLY A 177 5.45 18.52 9.29
N GLY A 178 6.21 17.98 10.26
CA GLY A 178 5.94 16.63 10.79
C GLY A 178 4.59 16.54 11.51
N GLU A 179 4.24 17.56 12.28
CA GLU A 179 2.95 17.63 13.00
C GLU A 179 1.76 17.71 12.03
N GLY A 180 1.87 18.55 10.99
CA GLY A 180 0.80 18.69 10.02
C GLY A 180 0.58 17.42 9.18
N VAL A 181 1.64 16.72 8.79
CA VAL A 181 1.53 15.41 8.09
C VAL A 181 0.87 14.37 8.98
N ARG A 182 1.21 14.33 10.27
CA ARG A 182 0.53 13.48 11.26
C ARG A 182 -0.94 13.86 11.42
N ALA A 183 -1.22 15.13 11.60
CA ALA A 183 -2.59 15.62 11.73
C ALA A 183 -3.44 15.27 10.48
N ALA A 184 -2.87 15.38 9.28
CA ALA A 184 -3.56 14.96 8.05
C ALA A 184 -3.96 13.48 8.09
N THR A 185 -3.10 12.62 8.60
CA THR A 185 -3.41 11.18 8.82
C THR A 185 -4.54 11.00 9.83
N GLU A 186 -4.44 11.67 10.98
CA GLU A 186 -5.45 11.58 12.04
C GLU A 186 -6.82 12.08 11.55
N TYR A 187 -6.85 13.19 10.82
CA TYR A 187 -8.09 13.70 10.21
C TYR A 187 -8.65 12.77 9.12
N ALA A 188 -7.81 12.14 8.32
CA ALA A 188 -8.29 11.18 7.34
C ALA A 188 -9.03 10.01 8.00
N ILE A 189 -8.46 9.45 9.07
CA ILE A 189 -9.07 8.37 9.86
C ILE A 189 -10.34 8.87 10.57
N LEU A 190 -10.30 10.05 11.18
CA LEU A 190 -11.45 10.64 11.87
C LEU A 190 -12.62 10.87 10.90
N ASN A 191 -12.36 11.47 9.74
CA ASN A 191 -13.37 11.76 8.73
C ASN A 191 -14.02 10.48 8.19
N ALA A 192 -13.22 9.45 7.89
CA ALA A 192 -13.76 8.16 7.45
C ALA A 192 -14.69 7.56 8.51
N ASN A 193 -14.27 7.53 9.77
CA ASN A 193 -15.08 7.00 10.87
C ASN A 193 -16.33 7.83 11.16
N TYR A 194 -16.25 9.16 11.03
CA TYR A 194 -17.42 10.04 11.15
C TYR A 194 -18.44 9.76 10.03
N MET A 195 -17.99 9.70 8.78
CA MET A 195 -18.86 9.38 7.65
C MET A 195 -19.48 8.00 7.80
N ARG A 196 -18.67 6.99 8.13
CA ARG A 196 -19.13 5.64 8.41
C ARG A 196 -20.24 5.63 9.48
N ALA A 197 -20.03 6.28 10.61
CA ALA A 197 -21.00 6.33 11.71
C ALA A 197 -22.32 7.01 11.31
N ARG A 198 -22.26 7.97 10.38
CA ARG A 198 -23.47 8.63 9.83
C ARG A 198 -24.19 7.74 8.83
N LEU A 199 -23.44 7.05 7.95
CA LEU A 199 -23.99 6.26 6.85
C LEU A 199 -24.48 4.88 7.31
N GLN A 200 -23.90 4.27 8.33
CA GLN A 200 -24.29 2.93 8.81
C GLN A 200 -25.75 2.82 9.26
N LYS A 201 -26.44 3.95 9.45
CA LYS A 201 -27.88 3.98 9.75
C LYS A 201 -28.75 3.65 8.54
N TYR A 202 -28.20 3.76 7.34
CA TYR A 202 -28.92 3.66 6.07
C TYR A 202 -28.33 2.60 5.14
N PHE A 203 -27.06 2.26 5.35
CA PHE A 203 -26.29 1.36 4.50
C PHE A 203 -25.48 0.39 5.34
N ASP A 204 -25.35 -0.82 4.88
CA ASP A 204 -24.42 -1.78 5.46
C ASP A 204 -22.98 -1.38 5.15
N ILE A 205 -22.13 -1.43 6.15
CA ILE A 205 -20.68 -1.23 6.02
C ILE A 205 -20.04 -2.61 5.96
N LEU A 206 -19.35 -2.90 4.85
CA LEU A 206 -18.99 -4.27 4.55
C LEU A 206 -17.92 -4.84 5.49
N TYR A 207 -16.90 -4.05 5.83
CA TYR A 207 -15.79 -4.50 6.67
C TYR A 207 -15.46 -3.45 7.73
N LEU A 208 -15.20 -3.91 8.94
CA LEU A 208 -14.76 -3.08 10.07
C LEU A 208 -13.71 -3.84 10.88
N GLY A 209 -12.83 -3.10 11.55
CA GLY A 209 -11.93 -3.68 12.54
C GLY A 209 -12.66 -4.16 13.79
N ALA A 210 -11.97 -4.90 14.66
CA ALA A 210 -12.53 -5.51 15.87
C ALA A 210 -13.27 -4.53 16.79
N ASN A 211 -12.87 -3.26 16.79
CA ASN A 211 -13.51 -2.19 17.57
C ASN A 211 -14.66 -1.49 16.83
N GLY A 212 -15.13 -2.03 15.71
CA GLY A 212 -16.18 -1.44 14.88
C GLY A 212 -15.76 -0.13 14.19
N THR A 213 -14.47 0.09 14.01
CA THR A 213 -13.91 1.26 13.33
C THR A 213 -13.26 0.89 11.99
N CYS A 214 -13.07 1.88 11.14
CA CYS A 214 -12.31 1.72 9.88
C CYS A 214 -11.02 2.54 9.92
N GLY A 215 -10.18 2.34 8.92
CA GLY A 215 -9.01 3.17 8.65
C GLY A 215 -9.40 4.54 8.08
N HIS A 216 -8.75 4.91 6.98
CA HIS A 216 -9.00 6.16 6.26
C HIS A 216 -10.08 6.03 5.16
N GLU A 217 -10.60 4.84 4.97
CA GLU A 217 -11.64 4.51 3.98
C GLU A 217 -12.52 3.36 4.50
N PHE A 218 -13.68 3.15 3.89
CA PHE A 218 -14.59 2.06 4.19
C PHE A 218 -15.44 1.73 2.96
N ILE A 219 -16.06 0.57 2.94
CA ILE A 219 -16.90 0.10 1.84
C ILE A 219 -18.36 0.11 2.27
N VAL A 220 -19.18 0.85 1.52
CA VAL A 220 -20.65 0.80 1.62
C VAL A 220 -21.16 -0.34 0.74
N ASP A 221 -21.92 -1.26 1.29
CA ASP A 221 -22.51 -2.37 0.53
C ASP A 221 -23.81 -1.94 -0.14
N LEU A 222 -23.79 -1.85 -1.45
CA LEU A 222 -24.97 -1.51 -2.26
C LEU A 222 -25.65 -2.73 -2.89
N ARG A 223 -25.17 -3.94 -2.63
CA ARG A 223 -25.79 -5.17 -3.19
C ARG A 223 -27.25 -5.36 -2.79
N PRO A 224 -27.67 -5.03 -1.54
CA PRO A 224 -29.09 -5.08 -1.18
C PRO A 224 -29.97 -4.13 -2.01
N PHE A 225 -29.45 -2.94 -2.36
CA PHE A 225 -30.19 -1.97 -3.19
C PHE A 225 -30.26 -2.44 -4.65
N LYS A 226 -29.20 -3.02 -5.17
CA LYS A 226 -29.23 -3.65 -6.48
C LYS A 226 -30.29 -4.76 -6.55
N ALA A 227 -30.39 -5.60 -5.54
CA ALA A 227 -31.35 -6.69 -5.49
C ALA A 227 -32.81 -6.21 -5.35
N SER A 228 -33.05 -5.15 -4.57
CA SER A 228 -34.41 -4.68 -4.26
C SER A 228 -34.96 -3.67 -5.28
N SER A 229 -34.11 -2.83 -5.87
CA SER A 229 -34.52 -1.69 -6.69
C SER A 229 -33.72 -1.52 -8.00
N GLY A 230 -32.74 -2.37 -8.25
CA GLY A 230 -31.88 -2.27 -9.43
C GLY A 230 -30.85 -1.13 -9.37
N VAL A 231 -30.73 -0.41 -8.24
CA VAL A 231 -29.77 0.69 -8.07
C VAL A 231 -28.37 0.12 -7.86
N GLU A 232 -27.43 0.53 -8.71
CA GLU A 232 -26.03 0.13 -8.67
C GLU A 232 -25.13 1.24 -8.09
N ALA A 233 -23.87 0.89 -7.80
CA ALA A 233 -22.88 1.83 -7.26
C ALA A 233 -22.64 3.02 -8.21
N GLU A 234 -22.69 2.78 -9.53
CA GLU A 234 -22.56 3.82 -10.55
C GLU A 234 -23.71 4.83 -10.50
N ASP A 235 -24.95 4.37 -10.25
CA ASP A 235 -26.11 5.25 -10.13
C ASP A 235 -25.98 6.16 -8.90
N VAL A 236 -25.52 5.60 -7.78
CA VAL A 236 -25.25 6.37 -6.55
C VAL A 236 -24.15 7.40 -6.80
N ALA A 237 -23.05 7.00 -7.46
CA ALA A 237 -21.94 7.90 -7.77
C ALA A 237 -22.41 9.06 -8.68
N LYS A 238 -23.19 8.77 -9.73
CA LYS A 238 -23.77 9.79 -10.61
C LYS A 238 -24.71 10.72 -9.86
N ARG A 239 -25.55 10.16 -9.00
CA ARG A 239 -26.50 10.97 -8.22
C ARG A 239 -25.81 11.89 -7.22
N LEU A 240 -24.69 11.45 -6.62
CA LEU A 240 -23.90 12.31 -5.74
C LEU A 240 -23.35 13.54 -6.45
N MET A 241 -23.00 13.44 -7.73
CA MET A 241 -22.56 14.60 -8.52
C MET A 241 -23.65 15.69 -8.68
N ASP A 242 -24.92 15.34 -8.59
CA ASP A 242 -26.03 16.30 -8.63
C ASP A 242 -26.10 17.18 -7.37
N TYR A 243 -25.44 16.75 -6.31
CA TYR A 243 -25.41 17.48 -5.03
C TYR A 243 -24.08 18.25 -4.80
N GLY A 244 -23.14 18.17 -5.72
CA GLY A 244 -21.86 18.91 -5.68
C GLY A 244 -20.68 18.09 -5.14
#